data_f8edd853310bae04d0adb6a328ed9f31
#
_entry.id   f8edd853310bae04d0adb6a328ed9f31
#
_cell.length_a   1.000
_cell.length_b   1.000
_cell.length_c   1.000
_cell.angle_alpha   90.00
_cell.angle_beta   90.00
_cell.angle_gamma   90.00
#
_symmetry.space_group_name_H-M   'P 1'
#
loop_
_entity.id
_entity.type
_entity.pdbx_description
1 polymer ?
#
loop_
_entity_poly.entity_id
_entity_poly.type
_entity_poly.pdbx_seq_one_letter_code
_entity_poly.pdbx_strand_id
1 'polypeptide(L)'
;MKLPIALSNRHVHLSQADIEALFGAGHELTHFKPLSQPGQYACEEKVDLVGPKGTIKGVRVLGPARPSTQVEISLADGFALGIKAPIKESGDIAGTPGVKLVGPAGEVELSEGVIVASRHIHMSLEDAARFGVTDKQIVKVRTCLLYTSDA
;
A
#
# COMPACT_ATOMS: atom_id res chain seq x y z
N MET A 1 7.03 -26.65 3.48
CA MET A 1 5.99 -26.17 2.57
C MET A 1 6.48 -24.89 1.90
N LYS A 2 6.12 -24.62 0.63
CA LYS A 2 6.56 -23.44 -0.10
C LYS A 2 5.41 -22.45 -0.21
N LEU A 3 5.68 -21.17 0.03
CA LEU A 3 4.74 -20.07 -0.16
C LEU A 3 5.28 -19.15 -1.27
N PRO A 4 4.43 -18.61 -2.15
CA PRO A 4 4.86 -17.58 -3.09
C PRO A 4 5.26 -16.32 -2.33
N ILE A 5 6.29 -15.67 -2.81
CA ILE A 5 6.76 -14.39 -2.27
C ILE A 5 6.66 -13.33 -3.36
N ALA A 6 6.21 -12.15 -3.00
CA ALA A 6 6.15 -11.00 -3.89
C ALA A 6 6.68 -9.76 -3.17
N LEU A 7 7.19 -8.82 -3.96
CA LEU A 7 7.50 -7.48 -3.48
C LEU A 7 6.22 -6.63 -3.57
N SER A 8 5.82 -6.02 -2.46
CA SER A 8 4.76 -5.02 -2.47
C SER A 8 5.29 -3.76 -3.13
N ASN A 9 4.62 -3.32 -4.19
CA ASN A 9 4.89 -2.03 -4.80
C ASN A 9 4.19 -0.92 -4.01
N ARG A 10 4.67 0.32 -4.19
CA ARG A 10 3.98 1.50 -3.68
C ARG A 10 2.56 1.57 -4.20
N HIS A 11 1.62 1.92 -3.33
CA HIS A 11 0.21 2.08 -3.67
C HIS A 11 -0.49 2.99 -2.67
N VAL A 12 -1.72 3.36 -3.00
CA VAL A 12 -2.55 4.24 -2.17
C VAL A 12 -3.92 3.60 -1.98
N HIS A 13 -4.41 3.61 -0.75
CA HIS A 13 -5.82 3.39 -0.43
C HIS A 13 -6.44 4.74 -0.10
N LEU A 14 -7.56 5.06 -0.68
CA LEU A 14 -8.21 6.36 -0.52
C LEU A 14 -9.49 6.27 0.30
N SER A 15 -9.78 7.32 1.05
CA SER A 15 -11.11 7.58 1.57
C SER A 15 -12.04 8.05 0.45
N GLN A 16 -13.35 7.92 0.62
CA GLN A 16 -14.31 8.41 -0.38
C GLN A 16 -14.17 9.92 -0.60
N ALA A 17 -13.95 10.68 0.46
CA ALA A 17 -13.76 12.13 0.35
C ALA A 17 -12.52 12.49 -0.49
N ASP A 18 -11.42 11.76 -0.31
CA ASP A 18 -10.18 11.99 -1.07
C ASP A 18 -10.31 11.52 -2.52
N ILE A 19 -11.09 10.45 -2.78
CA ILE A 19 -11.42 10.02 -4.15
C ILE A 19 -12.11 11.18 -4.89
N GLU A 20 -13.13 11.77 -4.29
CA GLU A 20 -13.87 12.89 -4.90
C GLU A 20 -12.99 14.14 -5.07
N ALA A 21 -12.13 14.44 -4.12
CA ALA A 21 -11.20 15.57 -4.21
C ALA A 21 -10.17 15.40 -5.33
N LEU A 22 -9.68 14.16 -5.54
CA LEU A 22 -8.63 13.86 -6.51
C LEU A 22 -9.16 13.60 -7.93
N PHE A 23 -10.36 13.03 -8.05
CA PHE A 23 -10.91 12.57 -9.33
C PHE A 23 -12.22 13.25 -9.74
N GLY A 24 -12.84 14.01 -8.84
CA GLY A 24 -14.09 14.73 -9.06
C GLY A 24 -15.26 14.20 -8.24
N ALA A 25 -16.23 15.05 -7.99
CA ALA A 25 -17.41 14.72 -7.20
C ALA A 25 -18.17 13.51 -7.76
N GLY A 26 -18.53 12.57 -6.90
CA GLY A 26 -19.24 11.34 -7.28
C GLY A 26 -18.39 10.31 -8.04
N HIS A 27 -17.07 10.49 -8.13
CA HIS A 27 -16.21 9.53 -8.79
C HIS A 27 -16.21 8.19 -8.06
N GLU A 28 -16.36 7.11 -8.83
CA GLU A 28 -16.23 5.73 -8.35
C GLU A 28 -14.94 5.11 -8.89
N LEU A 29 -14.24 4.35 -8.06
CA LEU A 29 -12.99 3.69 -8.46
C LEU A 29 -13.25 2.64 -9.54
N THR A 30 -12.50 2.73 -10.63
CA THR A 30 -12.61 1.83 -11.78
C THR A 30 -11.79 0.57 -11.57
N HIS A 31 -12.43 -0.57 -11.61
CA HIS A 31 -11.78 -1.87 -11.43
C HIS A 31 -10.86 -2.20 -12.61
N PHE A 32 -9.57 -2.36 -12.35
CA PHE A 32 -8.58 -2.77 -13.35
C PHE A 32 -8.33 -4.29 -13.31
N LYS A 33 -7.94 -4.81 -12.15
CA LYS A 33 -7.74 -6.26 -11.95
C LYS A 33 -7.89 -6.65 -10.49
N PRO A 34 -8.38 -7.87 -10.19
CA PRO A 34 -8.44 -8.35 -8.82
C PRO A 34 -7.03 -8.53 -8.22
N LEU A 35 -6.93 -8.40 -6.92
CA LEU A 35 -5.77 -8.79 -6.14
C LEU A 35 -5.96 -10.20 -5.54
N SER A 36 -4.89 -10.77 -5.00
CA SER A 36 -4.96 -12.07 -4.31
C SER A 36 -5.81 -12.05 -3.03
N GLN A 37 -5.97 -10.86 -2.42
CA GLN A 37 -6.87 -10.69 -1.28
C GLN A 37 -8.32 -10.57 -1.76
N PRO A 38 -9.24 -11.41 -1.26
CA PRO A 38 -10.66 -11.32 -1.61
C PRO A 38 -11.22 -9.91 -1.35
N GLY A 39 -11.96 -9.37 -2.30
CA GLY A 39 -12.59 -8.06 -2.22
C GLY A 39 -11.67 -6.86 -2.46
N GLN A 40 -10.37 -7.06 -2.66
CA GLN A 40 -9.45 -6.00 -3.04
C GLN A 40 -9.10 -6.07 -4.53
N TYR A 41 -8.87 -4.92 -5.13
CA TYR A 41 -8.55 -4.80 -6.55
C TYR A 41 -7.65 -3.60 -6.82
N ALA A 42 -6.86 -3.70 -7.88
CA ALA A 42 -6.15 -2.55 -8.44
C ALA A 42 -7.13 -1.73 -9.27
N CYS A 43 -7.04 -0.40 -9.15
CA CYS A 43 -7.87 0.53 -9.90
C CYS A 43 -7.16 1.06 -11.14
N GLU A 44 -7.90 1.62 -12.09
CA GLU A 44 -7.32 2.38 -13.21
C GLU A 44 -6.67 3.68 -12.70
N GLU A 45 -7.21 4.25 -11.64
CA GLU A 45 -6.82 5.51 -11.04
C GLU A 45 -5.38 5.45 -10.52
N LYS A 46 -4.70 6.57 -10.72
CA LYS A 46 -3.34 6.82 -10.22
C LYS A 46 -3.24 8.24 -9.70
N VAL A 47 -2.40 8.43 -8.72
CA VAL A 47 -2.07 9.73 -8.15
C VAL A 47 -0.57 9.95 -8.12
N ASP A 48 -0.14 11.20 -8.08
CA ASP A 48 1.24 11.55 -7.83
C ASP A 48 1.42 11.83 -6.34
N LEU A 49 2.54 11.36 -5.77
CA LEU A 49 2.96 11.65 -4.39
C LEU A 49 3.98 12.79 -4.44
N VAL A 50 3.70 13.88 -3.76
CA VAL A 50 4.59 15.04 -3.70
C VAL A 50 5.10 15.20 -2.27
N GLY A 51 6.36 14.90 -2.08
CA GLY A 51 7.06 15.06 -0.81
C GLY A 51 7.98 16.28 -0.81
N PRO A 52 8.62 16.59 0.33
CA PRO A 52 9.48 17.78 0.46
C PRO A 52 10.75 17.75 -0.39
N LYS A 53 11.20 16.58 -0.85
CA LYS A 53 12.41 16.44 -1.68
C LYS A 53 12.14 16.02 -3.11
N GLY A 54 10.98 15.47 -3.40
CA GLY A 54 10.69 14.99 -4.74
C GLY A 54 9.28 14.48 -4.92
N THR A 55 9.00 14.04 -6.15
CA THR A 55 7.69 13.54 -6.56
C THR A 55 7.80 12.15 -7.15
N ILE A 56 6.89 11.27 -6.77
CA ILE A 56 6.71 9.95 -7.38
C ILE A 56 5.41 9.96 -8.14
N LYS A 57 5.48 9.78 -9.45
CA LYS A 57 4.32 9.87 -10.34
C LYS A 57 3.63 8.53 -10.56
N GLY A 58 2.32 8.59 -10.80
CA GLY A 58 1.53 7.48 -11.27
C GLY A 58 1.38 6.33 -10.29
N VAL A 59 1.31 6.61 -9.00
CA VAL A 59 1.11 5.61 -7.95
C VAL A 59 -0.32 5.08 -8.02
N ARG A 60 -0.45 3.76 -8.09
CA ARG A 60 -1.72 3.07 -8.28
C ARG A 60 -2.62 3.16 -7.04
N VAL A 61 -3.89 3.43 -7.26
CA VAL A 61 -4.92 3.32 -6.24
C VAL A 61 -5.37 1.86 -6.15
N LEU A 62 -5.57 1.38 -4.92
CA LEU A 62 -6.17 0.08 -4.63
C LEU A 62 -7.54 0.29 -3.97
N GLY A 63 -8.53 -0.40 -4.49
CA GLY A 63 -9.89 -0.42 -3.98
C GLY A 63 -10.19 -1.64 -3.10
N PRO A 64 -11.31 -1.60 -2.41
CA PRO A 64 -12.30 -0.52 -2.34
C PRO A 64 -11.86 0.69 -1.52
N ALA A 65 -12.68 1.76 -1.50
CA ALA A 65 -12.48 2.90 -0.62
C ALA A 65 -12.39 2.47 0.85
N ARG A 66 -11.54 3.17 1.62
CA ARG A 66 -11.33 2.91 3.05
C ARG A 66 -11.85 4.07 3.91
N PRO A 67 -12.05 3.86 5.22
CA PRO A 67 -12.43 4.96 6.13
C PRO A 67 -11.39 6.09 6.16
N SER A 68 -10.11 5.77 5.99
CA SER A 68 -9.00 6.74 5.99
C SER A 68 -8.04 6.45 4.86
N THR A 69 -7.45 7.50 4.29
CA THR A 69 -6.44 7.39 3.25
C THR A 69 -5.11 6.91 3.84
N GLN A 70 -4.49 5.95 3.16
CA GLN A 70 -3.21 5.37 3.52
C GLN A 70 -2.31 5.26 2.29
N VAL A 71 -1.06 5.63 2.45
CA VAL A 71 -0.02 5.53 1.41
C VAL A 71 1.04 4.56 1.86
N GLU A 72 1.21 3.48 1.12
CA GLU A 72 2.26 2.49 1.36
C GLU A 72 3.40 2.71 0.38
N ILE A 73 4.60 2.90 0.92
CA ILE A 73 5.82 3.15 0.15
C ILE A 73 6.96 2.23 0.61
N SER A 74 7.99 2.12 -0.20
CA SER A 74 9.24 1.49 0.22
C SER A 74 10.12 2.49 0.99
N LEU A 75 11.13 1.99 1.70
CA LEU A 75 12.15 2.85 2.33
C LEU A 75 12.86 3.72 1.30
N ALA A 76 13.14 3.19 0.10
CA ALA A 76 13.76 3.95 -0.99
C ALA A 76 12.86 5.08 -1.49
N ASP A 77 11.55 4.83 -1.59
CA ASP A 77 10.58 5.88 -1.95
C ASP A 77 10.54 6.99 -0.88
N GLY A 78 10.62 6.60 0.40
CA GLY A 78 10.72 7.55 1.50
C GLY A 78 11.93 8.49 1.36
N PHE A 79 13.09 7.97 0.95
CA PHE A 79 14.26 8.80 0.64
C PHE A 79 14.01 9.73 -0.54
N ALA A 80 13.40 9.25 -1.62
CA ALA A 80 13.11 10.04 -2.80
C ALA A 80 12.10 11.17 -2.51
N LEU A 81 11.09 10.89 -1.71
CA LEU A 81 10.09 11.87 -1.27
C LEU A 81 10.61 12.81 -0.16
N GLY A 82 11.64 12.40 0.58
CA GLY A 82 12.10 13.08 1.77
C GLY A 82 11.21 12.85 2.99
N ILE A 83 10.53 11.71 3.05
CA ILE A 83 9.60 11.31 4.11
C ILE A 83 10.19 10.14 4.88
N LYS A 84 10.27 10.27 6.20
CA LYS A 84 10.69 9.18 7.08
C LYS A 84 9.47 8.38 7.53
N ALA A 85 8.96 7.52 6.65
CA ALA A 85 7.81 6.67 6.94
C ALA A 85 8.20 5.55 7.92
N PRO A 86 7.45 5.34 9.01
CA PRO A 86 7.68 4.24 9.92
C PRO A 86 7.23 2.91 9.30
N ILE A 87 7.85 1.80 9.77
CA ILE A 87 7.37 0.46 9.46
C ILE A 87 6.20 0.16 10.39
N LYS A 88 5.01 -0.04 9.82
CA LYS A 88 3.77 -0.30 10.56
C LYS A 88 2.89 -1.33 9.86
N GLU A 89 1.93 -1.88 10.59
CA GLU A 89 0.86 -2.69 9.99
C GLU A 89 -0.08 -1.80 9.17
N SER A 90 -0.63 -2.35 8.09
CA SER A 90 -1.66 -1.66 7.30
C SER A 90 -2.87 -1.32 8.19
N GLY A 91 -3.31 -0.07 8.15
CA GLY A 91 -4.36 0.47 9.01
C GLY A 91 -3.86 1.19 10.27
N ASP A 92 -2.63 0.95 10.72
CA ASP A 92 -2.02 1.68 11.84
C ASP A 92 -1.32 2.94 11.32
N ILE A 93 -2.10 3.99 11.09
CA ILE A 93 -1.61 5.24 10.49
C ILE A 93 -1.45 6.39 11.50
N ALA A 94 -1.89 6.21 12.72
CA ALA A 94 -1.84 7.27 13.73
C ALA A 94 -0.41 7.74 14.00
N GLY A 95 -0.19 9.07 13.92
CA GLY A 95 1.10 9.71 14.16
C GLY A 95 2.17 9.44 13.08
N THR A 96 1.78 8.93 11.93
CA THR A 96 2.67 8.75 10.78
C THR A 96 2.80 10.05 9.98
N PRO A 97 3.83 10.23 9.15
CA PRO A 97 3.94 11.42 8.33
C PRO A 97 2.84 11.49 7.27
N GLY A 98 2.56 12.70 6.82
CA GLY A 98 1.70 12.99 5.68
C GLY A 98 2.46 13.09 4.37
N VAL A 99 1.72 13.30 3.30
CA VAL A 99 2.21 13.56 1.95
C VAL A 99 1.13 14.25 1.13
N LYS A 100 1.49 15.06 0.16
CA LYS A 100 0.54 15.61 -0.79
C LYS A 100 0.25 14.60 -1.90
N LEU A 101 -1.02 14.35 -2.16
CA LEU A 101 -1.53 13.59 -3.30
C LEU A 101 -2.01 14.56 -4.38
N VAL A 102 -1.70 14.26 -5.63
CA VAL A 102 -2.17 15.04 -6.78
C VAL A 102 -2.85 14.09 -7.76
N GLY A 103 -4.11 14.39 -8.04
CA GLY A 103 -4.95 13.69 -9.02
C GLY A 103 -5.33 14.59 -10.19
N PRO A 104 -6.09 14.08 -11.15
CA PRO A 104 -6.48 14.85 -12.34
C PRO A 104 -7.47 16.00 -12.07
N ALA A 105 -8.26 15.94 -10.99
CA ALA A 105 -9.26 16.96 -10.64
C ALA A 105 -8.84 17.85 -9.48
N GLY A 106 -7.82 17.48 -8.71
CA GLY A 106 -7.39 18.28 -7.57
C GLY A 106 -6.27 17.64 -6.78
N GLU A 107 -6.01 18.19 -5.61
CA GLU A 107 -4.94 17.72 -4.71
C GLU A 107 -5.47 17.59 -3.27
N VAL A 108 -4.83 16.71 -2.50
CA VAL A 108 -5.12 16.47 -1.08
C VAL A 108 -3.82 16.51 -0.31
N GLU A 109 -3.76 17.30 0.75
CA GLU A 109 -2.63 17.31 1.69
C GLU A 109 -2.98 16.41 2.88
N LEU A 110 -2.33 15.26 2.96
CA LEU A 110 -2.48 14.36 4.10
C LEU A 110 -1.61 14.84 5.26
N SER A 111 -2.20 14.97 6.44
CA SER A 111 -1.45 15.25 7.67
C SER A 111 -0.75 13.99 8.23
N GLU A 112 -1.31 12.82 7.93
CA GLU A 112 -0.78 11.50 8.30
C GLU A 112 -1.21 10.45 7.28
N GLY A 113 -0.69 9.23 7.38
CA GLY A 113 -1.12 8.10 6.54
C GLY A 113 -0.01 7.44 5.74
N VAL A 114 1.24 7.93 5.80
CA VAL A 114 2.35 7.33 5.05
C VAL A 114 3.09 6.31 5.90
N ILE A 115 3.14 5.07 5.44
CA ILE A 115 3.82 3.96 6.10
C ILE A 115 4.70 3.18 5.13
N VAL A 116 5.65 2.46 5.69
CA VAL A 116 6.27 1.29 5.07
C VAL A 116 5.59 0.08 5.67
N ALA A 117 4.86 -0.70 4.86
CA ALA A 117 4.15 -1.86 5.37
C ALA A 117 5.13 -2.88 5.99
N SER A 118 4.84 -3.34 7.20
CA SER A 118 5.59 -4.43 7.81
C SER A 118 5.43 -5.71 6.97
N ARG A 119 6.45 -6.55 6.98
CA ARG A 119 6.39 -7.84 6.25
C ARG A 119 5.27 -8.69 6.83
N HIS A 120 4.40 -9.18 5.97
CA HIS A 120 3.23 -9.96 6.37
C HIS A 120 2.90 -11.04 5.33
N ILE A 121 2.11 -12.00 5.75
CA ILE A 121 1.62 -13.10 4.91
C ILE A 121 0.09 -13.01 4.92
N HIS A 122 -0.49 -12.82 3.72
CA HIS A 122 -1.92 -13.02 3.55
C HIS A 122 -2.22 -14.51 3.43
N MET A 123 -3.19 -14.98 4.20
CA MET A 123 -3.51 -16.40 4.27
C MET A 123 -5.02 -16.60 4.41
N SER A 124 -5.57 -17.58 3.70
CA SER A 124 -6.96 -18.00 3.91
C SER A 124 -7.10 -18.66 5.28
N LEU A 125 -8.34 -18.71 5.81
CA LEU A 125 -8.61 -19.42 7.07
C LEU A 125 -8.28 -20.91 6.96
N GLU A 126 -8.52 -21.52 5.79
CA GLU A 126 -8.18 -22.91 5.51
C GLU A 126 -6.66 -23.13 5.55
N ASP A 127 -5.90 -22.27 4.88
CA ASP A 127 -4.44 -22.36 4.90
C ASP A 127 -3.89 -22.08 6.30
N ALA A 128 -4.43 -21.11 7.02
CA ALA A 128 -4.01 -20.82 8.40
C ALA A 128 -4.20 -22.07 9.29
N ALA A 129 -5.34 -22.73 9.20
CA ALA A 129 -5.58 -23.98 9.93
C ALA A 129 -4.61 -25.09 9.50
N ARG A 130 -4.36 -25.24 8.19
CA ARG A 130 -3.42 -26.22 7.64
C ARG A 130 -1.98 -25.99 8.08
N PHE A 131 -1.57 -24.74 8.25
CA PHE A 131 -0.23 -24.36 8.74
C PHE A 131 -0.14 -24.33 10.27
N GLY A 132 -1.26 -24.40 10.98
CA GLY A 132 -1.32 -24.31 12.43
C GLY A 132 -0.93 -22.92 12.95
N VAL A 133 -1.31 -21.87 12.22
CA VAL A 133 -1.03 -20.47 12.58
C VAL A 133 -2.32 -19.70 12.81
N THR A 134 -2.21 -18.65 13.62
CA THR A 134 -3.33 -17.76 13.94
C THR A 134 -3.06 -16.34 13.40
N ASP A 135 -4.12 -15.54 13.33
CA ASP A 135 -4.00 -14.14 12.93
C ASP A 135 -2.99 -13.38 13.81
N LYS A 136 -2.20 -12.52 13.17
CA LYS A 136 -1.11 -11.73 13.80
C LYS A 136 0.02 -12.53 14.44
N GLN A 137 0.04 -13.84 14.27
CA GLN A 137 1.15 -14.67 14.76
C GLN A 137 2.45 -14.34 14.02
N ILE A 138 3.52 -14.10 14.79
CA ILE A 138 4.85 -13.90 14.22
C ILE A 138 5.44 -15.26 13.86
N VAL A 139 5.82 -15.42 12.60
CA VAL A 139 6.39 -16.65 12.06
C VAL A 139 7.76 -16.38 11.43
N LYS A 140 8.60 -17.42 11.38
CA LYS A 140 9.88 -17.37 10.68
C LYS A 140 9.72 -17.87 9.25
N VAL A 141 10.10 -17.05 8.29
CA VAL A 141 10.14 -17.43 6.88
C VAL A 141 11.58 -17.60 6.43
N ARG A 142 11.90 -18.77 5.89
CA ARG A 142 13.18 -19.00 5.22
C ARG A 142 13.00 -18.80 3.74
N THR A 143 13.63 -17.77 3.21
CA THR A 143 13.69 -17.56 1.76
C THR A 143 14.72 -18.52 1.17
N CYS A 144 14.36 -19.23 0.11
CA CYS A 144 15.33 -19.91 -0.70
C CYS A 144 15.93 -18.86 -1.63
N LEU A 145 17.08 -18.33 -1.28
CA LEU A 145 17.93 -17.63 -2.22
C LEU A 145 18.46 -18.68 -3.18
N LEU A 146 17.76 -18.86 -4.28
CA LEU A 146 18.42 -19.37 -5.48
C LEU A 146 19.42 -18.29 -5.88
N TYR A 147 20.66 -18.55 -5.52
CA TYR A 147 21.83 -17.93 -6.06
C TYR A 147 21.62 -17.01 -7.23
N THR A 148 21.94 -15.84 -7.02
CA THR A 148 22.83 -15.22 -7.97
C THR A 148 24.18 -15.13 -7.30
N SER A 149 24.98 -16.13 -7.43
CA SER A 149 26.38 -16.11 -7.05
C SER A 149 27.16 -15.05 -7.80
N ASP A 150 26.55 -14.31 -8.72
CA ASP A 150 27.24 -13.59 -9.76
C ASP A 150 26.66 -12.19 -9.99
N ALA A 151 26.35 -11.51 -8.90
CA ALA A 151 26.12 -10.08 -8.99
C ALA A 151 27.25 -9.31 -8.35
#